data_6a8e25da84ed2c53e90afc7aa91c68e7
#
_entry.id   6a8e25da84ed2c53e90afc7aa91c68e7
#
_cell.length_a   1.000
_cell.length_b   1.000
_cell.length_c   1.000
_cell.angle_alpha   90.00
_cell.angle_beta   90.00
_cell.angle_gamma   90.00
#
_symmetry.space_group_name_H-M   'P 1'
#
loop_
_entity.id
_entity.type
_entity.pdbx_description
1 polymer ?
#
loop_
_entity_poly.entity_id
_entity_poly.type
_entity_poly.pdbx_seq_one_letter_code
_entity_poly.pdbx_strand_id
1 'polypeptide(L)' 'MNKFVDMKIEEAIVYCLATSNRGMRTEQIADMINRQRLHLRKDGQPVTSGQVYAVVCRYSSMFVKAEGRIMLMI' A
#
# COMPACT_ATOMS: atom_id res chain seq x y z
N MET A 1 -2.25 18.87 16.36
CA MET A 1 -2.65 18.34 15.06
C MET A 1 -1.73 17.22 14.63
N ASN A 2 -2.29 16.10 14.30
CA ASN A 2 -1.50 14.99 13.84
C ASN A 2 -0.95 15.22 12.46
N LYS A 3 0.28 14.78 12.28
CA LYS A 3 0.96 14.95 11.01
C LYS A 3 0.88 13.74 10.13
N PHE A 4 0.44 12.63 10.67
CA PHE A 4 0.35 11.42 9.88
C PHE A 4 -0.86 10.65 10.31
N VAL A 5 -1.25 9.74 9.46
CA VAL A 5 -2.38 8.87 9.69
C VAL A 5 -1.85 7.47 9.92
N ASP A 6 -2.31 6.84 10.98
CA ASP A 6 -1.88 5.49 11.27
C ASP A 6 -2.93 4.53 10.72
N MET A 7 -2.87 4.33 9.42
CA MET A 7 -3.76 3.39 8.74
C MET A 7 -3.26 1.98 8.88
N LYS A 8 -4.17 1.03 8.82
CA LYS A 8 -3.76 -0.34 8.60
C LYS A 8 -3.11 -0.44 7.24
N ILE A 9 -2.21 -1.41 7.08
CA ILE A 9 -1.44 -1.48 5.86
C ILE A 9 -2.33 -1.67 4.63
N GLU A 10 -3.38 -2.47 4.73
CA GLU A 10 -4.26 -2.64 3.57
C GLU A 10 -4.98 -1.35 3.23
N GLU A 11 -5.33 -0.55 4.23
CA GLU A 11 -5.95 0.75 3.99
C GLU A 11 -4.98 1.71 3.34
N ALA A 12 -3.73 1.65 3.74
CA ALA A 12 -2.71 2.51 3.15
C ALA A 12 -2.50 2.17 1.67
N ILE A 13 -2.54 0.89 1.34
CA ILE A 13 -2.41 0.46 -0.05
C ILE A 13 -3.59 0.96 -0.87
N VAL A 14 -4.80 0.83 -0.33
CA VAL A 14 -5.99 1.35 -1.01
C VAL A 14 -5.86 2.85 -1.25
N TYR A 15 -5.39 3.57 -0.24
CA TYR A 15 -5.21 5.01 -0.37
C TYR A 15 -4.24 5.35 -1.51
N CYS A 16 -3.12 4.62 -1.58
CA CYS A 16 -2.13 4.86 -2.63
C CYS A 16 -2.75 4.64 -4.01
N LEU A 17 -3.47 3.54 -4.16
CA LEU A 17 -4.03 3.21 -5.46
C LEU A 17 -5.16 4.16 -5.84
N ALA A 18 -5.94 4.59 -4.87
CA ALA A 18 -7.04 5.52 -5.14
C ALA A 18 -6.50 6.90 -5.54
N THR A 19 -5.44 7.35 -4.88
CA THR A 19 -4.90 8.68 -5.19
C THR A 19 -4.13 8.69 -6.50
N SER A 20 -3.45 7.59 -6.85
CA SER A 20 -2.71 7.53 -8.11
C SER A 20 -3.65 7.35 -9.29
N ASN A 21 -4.83 6.82 -9.03
CA ASN A 21 -5.85 6.60 -10.05
C ASN A 21 -5.38 5.68 -11.18
N ARG A 22 -4.44 4.81 -10.89
CA ARG A 22 -3.96 3.81 -11.84
C ARG A 22 -3.11 2.82 -11.08
N GLY A 23 -2.76 1.72 -11.76
CA GLY A 23 -1.99 0.67 -11.13
C GLY A 23 -0.60 1.13 -10.70
N MET A 24 -0.11 0.52 -9.64
CA MET A 24 1.21 0.81 -9.11
C MET A 24 1.94 -0.49 -8.84
N ARG A 25 3.24 -0.45 -8.93
CA ARG A 25 4.06 -1.58 -8.53
C ARG A 25 4.21 -1.61 -7.03
N THR A 26 4.50 -2.80 -6.48
CA THR A 26 4.63 -2.92 -5.03
C THR A 26 5.71 -2.00 -4.48
N GLU A 27 6.81 -1.82 -5.20
CA GLU A 27 7.85 -0.91 -4.74
C GLU A 27 7.36 0.53 -4.66
N GLN A 28 6.56 0.94 -5.64
CA GLN A 28 6.02 2.29 -5.65
C GLN A 28 5.04 2.50 -4.52
N ILE A 29 4.22 1.49 -4.24
CA ILE A 29 3.27 1.56 -3.14
C ILE A 29 4.01 1.68 -1.81
N ALA A 30 5.02 0.82 -1.61
CA ALA A 30 5.79 0.85 -0.37
C ALA A 30 6.47 2.21 -0.19
N ASP A 31 7.05 2.73 -1.26
CA ASP A 31 7.72 4.02 -1.21
C ASP A 31 6.75 5.14 -0.84
N MET A 32 5.58 5.14 -1.42
CA MET A 32 4.58 6.16 -1.14
C MET A 32 4.11 6.08 0.31
N ILE A 33 3.87 4.85 0.79
CA ILE A 33 3.45 4.67 2.18
C ILE A 33 4.51 5.23 3.12
N ASN A 34 5.77 4.94 2.86
CA ASN A 34 6.85 5.38 3.73
C ASN A 34 7.05 6.88 3.67
N ARG A 35 7.00 7.45 2.49
CA ARG A 35 7.20 8.89 2.34
C ARG A 35 6.11 9.69 2.99
N GLN A 36 4.88 9.24 2.87
CA GLN A 36 3.74 9.97 3.41
C GLN A 36 3.33 9.49 4.79
N ARG A 37 4.06 8.51 5.32
CA ARG A 37 3.83 7.98 6.66
C ARG A 37 2.39 7.53 6.85
N LEU A 38 1.90 6.79 5.87
CA LEU A 38 0.53 6.32 5.92
C LEU A 38 0.35 5.15 6.86
N HIS A 39 1.40 4.37 7.06
CA HIS A 39 1.38 3.22 7.95
C HIS A 39 2.75 3.07 8.60
N LEU A 40 2.77 2.93 9.91
CA LEU A 40 4.00 2.77 10.66
C LEU A 40 4.05 1.36 11.23
N ARG A 41 5.12 0.65 10.91
CA ARG A 41 5.34 -0.68 11.46
C ARG A 41 5.69 -0.57 12.93
N LYS A 42 5.31 -1.57 13.70
CA LYS A 42 5.59 -1.58 15.12
C LYS A 42 7.08 -1.64 15.42
N ASP A 43 7.84 -2.26 14.51
CA ASP A 43 9.29 -2.38 14.72
C ASP A 43 10.07 -1.16 14.24
N GLY A 44 9.37 -0.15 13.73
CA GLY A 44 10.03 1.07 13.29
C GLY A 44 10.70 0.97 11.94
N GLN A 45 10.61 -0.17 11.28
CA GLN A 45 11.22 -0.36 9.97
C GLN A 45 10.28 0.11 8.87
N PRO A 46 10.84 0.50 7.71
CA PRO A 46 9.97 0.92 6.61
C PRO A 46 9.18 -0.26 6.04
N VAL A 47 8.06 0.07 5.45
CA VAL A 47 7.27 -0.92 4.72
C VAL A 47 8.05 -1.36 3.49
N THR A 48 8.07 -2.66 3.23
CA THR A 48 8.81 -3.21 2.09
C THR A 48 7.86 -3.63 0.99
N SER A 49 8.39 -3.75 -0.23
CA SER A 49 7.59 -4.23 -1.35
C SER A 49 7.08 -5.65 -1.11
N GLY A 50 7.88 -6.48 -0.44
CA GLY A 50 7.45 -7.84 -0.12
C GLY A 50 6.27 -7.83 0.84
N GLN A 51 6.26 -6.92 1.79
CA GLN A 51 5.15 -6.79 2.72
C GLN A 51 3.89 -6.35 1.99
N VAL A 52 4.02 -5.39 1.08
CA VAL A 52 2.88 -4.95 0.27
C VAL A 52 2.32 -6.11 -0.54
N TYR A 53 3.21 -6.87 -1.17
CA TYR A 53 2.78 -8.01 -1.97
C TYR A 53 2.02 -9.04 -1.13
N ALA A 54 2.53 -9.33 0.06
CA ALA A 54 1.88 -10.31 0.94
C ALA A 54 0.48 -9.84 1.34
N VAL A 55 0.32 -8.55 1.60
CA VAL A 55 -0.97 -8.01 1.96
C VAL A 55 -1.94 -8.07 0.78
N VAL A 56 -1.45 -7.72 -0.41
CA VAL A 56 -2.28 -7.78 -1.62
C VAL A 56 -2.79 -9.20 -1.84
N CYS A 57 -1.94 -10.19 -1.64
CA CYS A 57 -2.35 -11.58 -1.80
C CYS A 57 -3.37 -12.00 -0.74
N ARG A 58 -3.22 -11.49 0.48
CA ARG A 58 -4.17 -11.80 1.55
C ARG A 58 -5.55 -11.22 1.28
N TYR A 59 -5.60 -10.06 0.67
CA TYR A 59 -6.86 -9.36 0.41
C TYR A 59 -7.20 -9.40 -1.06
N SER A 60 -7.22 -10.61 -1.63
CA SER A 60 -7.40 -10.77 -3.06
C SER A 60 -8.74 -10.28 -3.57
N SER A 61 -9.72 -10.09 -2.70
CA SER A 61 -11.00 -9.53 -3.12
C SER A 61 -10.95 -8.02 -3.28
N MET A 62 -9.89 -7.38 -2.81
CA MET A 62 -9.76 -5.92 -2.90
C MET A 62 -8.82 -5.47 -3.99
N PHE A 63 -7.91 -6.33 -4.42
CA PHE A 63 -6.83 -5.94 -5.32
C PHE A 63 -6.72 -6.89 -6.49
N VAL A 64 -6.32 -6.33 -7.63
CA VAL A 64 -6.04 -7.12 -8.84
C VAL A 64 -4.57 -6.94 -9.19
N LYS A 65 -3.92 -8.04 -9.52
CA LYS A 65 -2.55 -8.02 -10.01
C LYS A 65 -2.58 -8.25 -11.51
N ALA A 66 -2.04 -7.31 -12.24
CA ALA A 66 -2.03 -7.41 -13.70
C ALA A 66 -0.75 -6.79 -14.23
N GLU A 67 0.03 -7.58 -14.96
CA GLU A 67 1.24 -7.11 -15.63
C GLU A 67 2.19 -6.41 -14.67
N GLY A 68 2.36 -6.97 -13.48
CA GLY A 68 3.29 -6.44 -12.51
C GLY A 68 2.78 -5.25 -11.73
N ARG A 69 1.54 -4.86 -11.94
CA ARG A 69 0.94 -3.73 -11.22
C ARG A 69 -0.21 -4.19 -10.37
N ILE A 70 -0.42 -3.45 -9.31
CA ILE A 70 -1.54 -3.68 -8.40
C ILE A 70 -2.58 -2.62 -8.66
N MET A 71 -3.84 -3.04 -8.75
CA MET A 71 -4.95 -2.12 -8.97
C MET A 71 -6.07 -2.47 -8.01
N LEU A 72 -6.93 -1.48 -7.75
CA LEU A 72 -8.12 -1.74 -6.96
C LEU A 72 -9.13 -2.53 -7.77
N MET A 73 -9.79 -3.46 -7.10
CA MET A 73 -10.89 -4.19 -7.70
C MET A 73 -12.17 -3.39 -7.44
N ILE A 74 -12.68 -2.77 -8.46
CA ILE A 74 -13.87 -1.94 -8.33
C ILE A 74 -15.00 -2.52 -9.13
#